data_63cd3b8ed88d5044c463114fc74c74be
#
_entry.id   63cd3b8ed88d5044c463114fc74c74be
#
_cell.length_a   1.000
_cell.length_b   1.000
_cell.length_c   1.000
_cell.angle_alpha   90.00
_cell.angle_beta   90.00
_cell.angle_gamma   90.00
#
_symmetry.space_group_name_H-M   'P 1'
#
loop_
_entity.id
_entity.type
_entity.pdbx_description
1 polymer ?
#
loop_
_entity_poly.entity_id
_entity_poly.type
_entity_poly.pdbx_seq_one_letter_code
_entity_poly.pdbx_strand_id
1 'polypeptide(L)'
;MDSAPVLVTGATGKQGGATARALLAADIAVRALVRDPDTDRAKAIAALGVELVTGDLHDRDSVIRAAAGARAVFSVQMPGFTSDGDFDFDGEVAQGVNLIEGARAAGVPQFVHTSVTGAGQHLEHPRWSEGWAVGRSLGAKTAIQDHLRTAGFAHWTLLKPGFFMENFLPSMAFLFPRGLAGGLVSVLKPTTRLSLVAVPDIGAAAASAIADPARFDGVELELASEYLSMTQIAEVLSRVLGTPLTAPNLTEEAALAAGMPQMGATHEWMNVAGMPGRPEFARDLGIPLTGFEDWAREHLG
;
A
#
# COMPACT_ATOMS: atom_id res chain seq x y z
N MET A 1 -26.44 5.23 14.20
CA MET A 1 -25.12 4.96 13.59
C MET A 1 -24.07 5.52 14.55
N ASP A 2 -23.03 4.78 14.81
CA ASP A 2 -21.92 5.24 15.66
C ASP A 2 -21.22 6.40 14.95
N SER A 3 -21.32 7.60 15.52
CA SER A 3 -20.76 8.83 14.93
C SER A 3 -19.25 8.97 15.16
N ALA A 4 -18.64 8.03 15.88
CA ALA A 4 -17.21 8.08 16.18
C ALA A 4 -16.38 7.91 14.89
N PRO A 5 -15.38 8.77 14.67
CA PRO A 5 -14.59 8.77 13.44
C PRO A 5 -13.64 7.57 13.36
N VAL A 6 -13.19 7.28 12.14
CA VAL A 6 -12.02 6.43 11.89
C VAL A 6 -10.79 7.33 11.78
N LEU A 7 -9.76 7.05 12.59
CA LEU A 7 -8.47 7.72 12.43
C LEU A 7 -7.73 7.12 11.24
N VAL A 8 -7.40 7.94 10.26
CA VAL A 8 -6.66 7.54 9.05
C VAL A 8 -5.30 8.21 9.04
N THR A 9 -4.23 7.40 9.01
CA THR A 9 -2.88 7.91 8.74
C THR A 9 -2.60 7.91 7.23
N GLY A 10 -1.67 8.76 6.80
CA GLY A 10 -1.33 8.87 5.38
C GLY A 10 -2.48 9.33 4.47
N ALA A 11 -3.50 10.00 5.00
CA ALA A 11 -4.68 10.45 4.24
C ALA A 11 -4.34 11.42 3.09
N THR A 12 -3.22 12.12 3.16
CA THR A 12 -2.69 12.98 2.09
C THR A 12 -1.93 12.21 0.99
N GLY A 13 -1.76 10.89 1.16
CA GLY A 13 -1.12 9.99 0.22
C GLY A 13 -2.12 9.10 -0.53
N LYS A 14 -1.59 8.14 -1.31
CA LYS A 14 -2.41 7.27 -2.18
C LYS A 14 -3.35 6.37 -1.35
N GLN A 15 -2.82 5.49 -0.52
CA GLN A 15 -3.60 4.50 0.22
C GLN A 15 -4.53 5.14 1.25
N GLY A 16 -4.01 5.99 2.14
CA GLY A 16 -4.84 6.67 3.15
C GLY A 16 -5.88 7.61 2.54
N GLY A 17 -5.56 8.28 1.42
CA GLY A 17 -6.51 9.09 0.67
C GLY A 17 -7.62 8.27 0.02
N ALA A 18 -7.31 7.09 -0.53
CA ALA A 18 -8.32 6.18 -1.07
C ALA A 18 -9.21 5.63 0.04
N THR A 19 -8.60 5.24 1.18
CA THR A 19 -9.35 4.79 2.36
C THR A 19 -10.28 5.87 2.89
N ALA A 20 -9.80 7.12 3.03
CA ALA A 20 -10.64 8.22 3.48
C ALA A 20 -11.85 8.44 2.56
N ARG A 21 -11.64 8.42 1.24
CA ARG A 21 -12.74 8.53 0.26
C ARG A 21 -13.72 7.36 0.33
N ALA A 22 -13.23 6.13 0.46
CA ALA A 22 -14.08 4.95 0.56
C ALA A 22 -14.93 4.96 1.85
N LEU A 23 -14.35 5.40 2.97
CA LEU A 23 -15.07 5.56 4.24
C LEU A 23 -16.16 6.64 4.15
N LEU A 24 -15.84 7.80 3.59
CA LEU A 24 -16.80 8.88 3.39
C LEU A 24 -17.95 8.46 2.46
N ALA A 25 -17.65 7.70 1.39
CA ALA A 25 -18.66 7.15 0.49
C ALA A 25 -19.60 6.13 1.17
N ALA A 26 -19.14 5.54 2.29
CA ALA A 26 -19.94 4.65 3.15
C ALA A 26 -20.57 5.39 4.36
N ASP A 27 -20.63 6.72 4.34
CA ASP A 27 -21.15 7.56 5.43
C ASP A 27 -20.42 7.35 6.78
N ILE A 28 -19.15 6.98 6.73
CA ILE A 28 -18.30 6.80 7.91
C ILE A 28 -17.43 8.05 8.09
N ALA A 29 -17.54 8.69 9.26
CA ALA A 29 -16.75 9.86 9.61
C ALA A 29 -15.25 9.54 9.64
N VAL A 30 -14.44 10.44 9.08
CA VAL A 30 -12.98 10.28 8.96
C VAL A 30 -12.27 11.41 9.69
N ARG A 31 -11.28 11.04 10.50
CA ARG A 31 -10.29 11.95 11.08
C ARG A 31 -8.92 11.59 10.50
N ALA A 32 -8.22 12.55 9.90
CA ALA A 32 -6.89 12.37 9.33
C ALA A 32 -5.81 12.92 10.24
N LEU A 33 -4.83 12.10 10.62
CA LEU A 33 -3.62 12.57 11.27
C LEU A 33 -2.68 13.16 10.21
N VAL A 34 -2.36 14.46 10.38
CA VAL A 34 -1.48 15.20 9.49
C VAL A 34 -0.41 15.92 10.30
N ARG A 35 0.80 16.06 9.76
CA ARG A 35 1.88 16.83 10.41
C ARG A 35 1.66 18.32 10.27
N ASP A 36 1.20 18.75 9.11
CA ASP A 36 0.93 20.14 8.78
C ASP A 36 -0.43 20.23 8.06
N PRO A 37 -1.45 20.84 8.71
CA PRO A 37 -2.78 21.00 8.14
C PRO A 37 -2.85 22.05 7.02
N ASP A 38 -1.83 22.91 6.91
CA ASP A 38 -1.83 24.03 5.95
C ASP A 38 -1.32 23.66 4.55
N THR A 39 -0.81 22.44 4.37
CA THR A 39 -0.40 21.96 3.04
C THR A 39 -1.61 21.84 2.11
N ASP A 40 -1.40 22.06 0.80
CA ASP A 40 -2.46 21.91 -0.21
C ASP A 40 -3.11 20.52 -0.18
N ARG A 41 -2.32 19.46 0.08
CA ARG A 41 -2.83 18.10 0.19
C ARG A 41 -3.72 17.90 1.42
N ALA A 42 -3.37 18.50 2.56
CA ALA A 42 -4.20 18.45 3.76
C ALA A 42 -5.51 19.24 3.55
N LYS A 43 -5.44 20.42 2.95
CA LYS A 43 -6.62 21.22 2.59
C LYS A 43 -7.54 20.51 1.60
N ALA A 44 -6.95 19.81 0.63
CA ALA A 44 -7.73 19.03 -0.34
C ALA A 44 -8.50 17.87 0.31
N ILE A 45 -7.91 17.17 1.30
CA ILE A 45 -8.61 16.10 2.01
C ILE A 45 -9.66 16.65 2.98
N ALA A 46 -9.39 17.79 3.62
CA ALA A 46 -10.36 18.48 4.47
C ALA A 46 -11.59 18.95 3.70
N ALA A 47 -11.41 19.42 2.45
CA ALA A 47 -12.50 19.83 1.57
C ALA A 47 -13.48 18.70 1.24
N LEU A 48 -13.09 17.44 1.44
CA LEU A 48 -13.98 16.25 1.30
C LEU A 48 -14.82 15.99 2.57
N GLY A 49 -14.67 16.80 3.63
CA GLY A 49 -15.36 16.59 4.91
C GLY A 49 -14.56 15.81 5.95
N VAL A 50 -13.26 15.60 5.74
CA VAL A 50 -12.37 14.92 6.70
C VAL A 50 -11.95 15.89 7.81
N GLU A 51 -12.11 15.49 9.07
CA GLU A 51 -11.55 16.20 10.23
C GLU A 51 -10.01 16.07 10.21
N LEU A 52 -9.29 17.19 10.27
CA LEU A 52 -7.83 17.15 10.41
C LEU A 52 -7.45 17.23 11.89
N VAL A 53 -6.51 16.39 12.30
CA VAL A 53 -5.84 16.48 13.61
C VAL A 53 -4.33 16.52 13.39
N THR A 54 -3.68 17.49 14.05
CA THR A 54 -2.22 17.62 13.96
C THR A 54 -1.53 16.62 14.88
N GLY A 55 -0.54 15.90 14.35
CA GLY A 55 0.29 14.98 15.10
C GLY A 55 1.39 14.38 14.26
N ASP A 56 2.30 13.66 14.92
CA ASP A 56 3.43 12.98 14.31
C ASP A 56 3.48 11.52 14.80
N LEU A 57 3.69 10.58 13.91
CA LEU A 57 3.82 9.16 14.26
C LEU A 57 5.09 8.85 15.09
N HIS A 58 6.06 9.77 15.14
CA HIS A 58 7.20 9.68 16.05
C HIS A 58 6.87 10.19 17.46
N ASP A 59 5.78 10.94 17.65
CA ASP A 59 5.27 11.41 18.95
C ASP A 59 4.06 10.58 19.37
N ARG A 60 4.28 9.58 20.22
CA ARG A 60 3.24 8.68 20.72
C ARG A 60 2.11 9.44 21.44
N ASP A 61 2.41 10.51 22.16
CA ASP A 61 1.39 11.29 22.87
C ASP A 61 0.47 12.02 21.89
N SER A 62 1.02 12.51 20.76
CA SER A 62 0.19 13.09 19.70
C SER A 62 -0.71 12.05 19.06
N VAL A 63 -0.23 10.82 18.89
CA VAL A 63 -1.04 9.69 18.39
C VAL A 63 -2.18 9.35 19.35
N ILE A 64 -1.92 9.27 20.66
CA ILE A 64 -2.96 9.03 21.69
C ILE A 64 -4.05 10.10 21.60
N ARG A 65 -3.66 11.38 21.52
CA ARG A 65 -4.63 12.49 21.36
C ARG A 65 -5.44 12.38 20.08
N ALA A 66 -4.80 12.05 18.95
CA ALA A 66 -5.46 11.89 17.67
C ALA A 66 -6.45 10.71 17.63
N ALA A 67 -6.10 9.61 18.31
CA ALA A 67 -6.90 8.39 18.37
C ALA A 67 -8.05 8.47 19.39
N ALA A 68 -8.04 9.47 20.27
CA ALA A 68 -9.07 9.61 21.30
C ALA A 68 -10.49 9.66 20.71
N GLY A 69 -11.36 8.75 21.15
CA GLY A 69 -12.73 8.63 20.68
C GLY A 69 -12.89 8.09 19.27
N ALA A 70 -11.83 7.61 18.62
CA ALA A 70 -11.94 6.93 17.34
C ALA A 70 -12.47 5.50 17.52
N ARG A 71 -13.34 5.04 16.60
CA ARG A 71 -13.87 3.67 16.61
C ARG A 71 -12.93 2.66 15.95
N ALA A 72 -12.06 3.14 15.08
CA ALA A 72 -11.07 2.32 14.39
C ALA A 72 -9.86 3.18 13.95
N VAL A 73 -8.74 2.53 13.68
CA VAL A 73 -7.57 3.14 13.05
C VAL A 73 -7.31 2.44 11.71
N PHE A 74 -7.11 3.23 10.65
CA PHE A 74 -6.43 2.79 9.43
C PHE A 74 -4.98 3.27 9.46
N SER A 75 -4.07 2.32 9.34
CA SER A 75 -2.63 2.49 9.53
C SER A 75 -1.87 2.25 8.24
N VAL A 76 -1.14 3.26 7.79
CA VAL A 76 -0.13 3.15 6.74
C VAL A 76 1.09 3.98 7.12
N GLN A 77 2.29 3.37 7.02
CA GLN A 77 3.57 4.03 7.18
C GLN A 77 4.39 3.89 5.90
N MET A 78 5.27 4.86 5.71
CA MET A 78 6.29 4.83 4.67
C MET A 78 7.62 5.16 5.32
N PRO A 79 8.71 4.49 4.93
CA PRO A 79 10.02 4.87 5.44
C PRO A 79 10.32 6.33 5.06
N GLY A 80 10.88 7.07 6.00
CA GLY A 80 11.51 8.36 5.73
C GLY A 80 12.86 8.15 5.06
N PHE A 81 13.68 9.21 5.10
CA PHE A 81 15.07 9.13 4.68
C PHE A 81 15.98 9.45 5.86
N THR A 82 17.07 8.70 5.98
CA THR A 82 18.16 8.98 6.91
C THR A 82 18.94 10.22 6.45
N SER A 83 19.81 10.75 7.31
CA SER A 83 20.70 11.87 6.97
C SER A 83 21.59 11.57 5.76
N ASP A 84 21.88 10.29 5.51
CA ASP A 84 22.75 9.83 4.42
C ASP A 84 21.96 9.58 3.11
N GLY A 85 20.63 9.82 3.14
CA GLY A 85 19.74 9.69 1.99
C GLY A 85 19.24 8.26 1.73
N ASP A 86 19.52 7.30 2.63
CA ASP A 86 18.97 5.94 2.58
C ASP A 86 17.56 5.89 3.20
N PHE A 87 16.82 4.81 2.97
CA PHE A 87 15.51 4.61 3.59
C PHE A 87 15.62 4.33 5.10
N ASP A 88 14.83 5.05 5.90
CA ASP A 88 14.72 4.88 7.34
C ASP A 88 13.68 3.82 7.71
N PHE A 89 14.03 2.55 7.52
CA PHE A 89 13.15 1.44 7.87
C PHE A 89 12.95 1.28 9.39
N ASP A 90 13.94 1.66 10.19
CA ASP A 90 13.81 1.64 11.66
C ASP A 90 12.81 2.70 12.13
N GLY A 91 12.84 3.88 11.51
CA GLY A 91 11.83 4.92 11.73
C GLY A 91 10.43 4.48 11.30
N GLU A 92 10.32 3.71 10.20
CA GLU A 92 9.02 3.14 9.79
C GLU A 92 8.46 2.18 10.84
N VAL A 93 9.30 1.29 11.42
CA VAL A 93 8.91 0.40 12.51
C VAL A 93 8.49 1.20 13.74
N ALA A 94 9.27 2.20 14.13
CA ALA A 94 8.94 3.06 15.27
C ALA A 94 7.59 3.77 15.09
N GLN A 95 7.30 4.31 13.92
CA GLN A 95 6.01 4.91 13.59
C GLN A 95 4.86 3.91 13.69
N GLY A 96 5.03 2.69 13.16
CA GLY A 96 4.02 1.63 13.24
C GLY A 96 3.73 1.22 14.68
N VAL A 97 4.77 0.99 15.47
CA VAL A 97 4.66 0.64 16.89
C VAL A 97 4.00 1.76 17.69
N ASN A 98 4.41 3.01 17.51
CA ASN A 98 3.80 4.16 18.19
C ASN A 98 2.32 4.29 17.87
N LEU A 99 1.92 4.04 16.60
CA LEU A 99 0.51 4.11 16.21
C LEU A 99 -0.31 2.99 16.86
N ILE A 100 0.21 1.76 16.87
CA ILE A 100 -0.44 0.61 17.49
C ILE A 100 -0.62 0.84 19.00
N GLU A 101 0.47 1.20 19.69
CA GLU A 101 0.45 1.43 21.13
C GLU A 101 -0.37 2.66 21.54
N GLY A 102 -0.30 3.73 20.72
CA GLY A 102 -1.10 4.94 20.94
C GLY A 102 -2.60 4.69 20.77
N ALA A 103 -3.00 3.93 19.74
CA ALA A 103 -4.39 3.54 19.53
C ALA A 103 -4.92 2.65 20.67
N ARG A 104 -4.10 1.70 21.15
CA ARG A 104 -4.45 0.90 22.34
C ARG A 104 -4.64 1.75 23.58
N ALA A 105 -3.71 2.66 23.85
CA ALA A 105 -3.78 3.55 25.02
C ALA A 105 -5.01 4.47 24.97
N ALA A 106 -5.46 4.84 23.75
CA ALA A 106 -6.69 5.59 23.54
C ALA A 106 -7.97 4.72 23.59
N GLY A 107 -7.85 3.40 23.79
CA GLY A 107 -8.99 2.49 23.88
C GLY A 107 -9.67 2.18 22.54
N VAL A 108 -9.00 2.35 21.41
CA VAL A 108 -9.56 2.04 20.10
C VAL A 108 -9.77 0.54 19.96
N PRO A 109 -10.98 0.06 19.61
CA PRO A 109 -11.27 -1.38 19.56
C PRO A 109 -10.79 -2.08 18.30
N GLN A 110 -10.61 -1.36 17.17
CA GLN A 110 -10.31 -1.95 15.86
C GLN A 110 -9.09 -1.31 15.21
N PHE A 111 -8.22 -2.14 14.62
CA PHE A 111 -7.03 -1.69 13.92
C PHE A 111 -6.87 -2.37 12.56
N VAL A 112 -6.85 -1.59 11.48
CA VAL A 112 -6.63 -2.07 10.10
C VAL A 112 -5.29 -1.52 9.62
N HIS A 113 -4.33 -2.41 9.38
CA HIS A 113 -2.99 -2.04 8.92
C HIS A 113 -2.76 -2.44 7.47
N THR A 114 -2.21 -1.53 6.67
CA THR A 114 -1.72 -1.87 5.34
C THR A 114 -0.22 -2.07 5.36
N SER A 115 0.20 -3.27 4.97
CA SER A 115 1.57 -3.73 4.83
C SER A 115 1.94 -3.86 3.33
N VAL A 116 2.56 -4.95 2.95
CA VAL A 116 2.88 -5.31 1.56
C VAL A 116 2.76 -6.81 1.34
N THR A 117 2.38 -7.20 0.14
CA THR A 117 2.27 -8.61 -0.27
C THR A 117 3.58 -9.38 0.00
N GLY A 118 3.45 -10.60 0.50
CA GLY A 118 4.57 -11.50 0.80
C GLY A 118 5.38 -11.17 2.06
N ALA A 119 5.13 -10.03 2.74
CA ALA A 119 5.82 -9.73 3.99
C ALA A 119 5.43 -10.75 5.08
N GLY A 120 6.44 -11.28 5.75
CA GLY A 120 6.34 -12.41 6.70
C GLY A 120 6.56 -13.77 6.03
N GLN A 121 6.02 -14.00 4.83
CA GLN A 121 6.17 -15.26 4.09
C GLN A 121 7.54 -15.40 3.40
N HIS A 122 8.23 -14.30 3.13
CA HIS A 122 9.53 -14.29 2.48
C HIS A 122 10.60 -15.09 3.24
N LEU A 123 10.51 -15.12 4.57
CA LEU A 123 11.46 -15.84 5.43
C LEU A 123 11.41 -17.37 5.23
N GLU A 124 10.27 -17.90 4.80
CA GLU A 124 10.07 -19.33 4.56
C GLU A 124 10.51 -19.77 3.15
N HIS A 125 10.82 -18.79 2.27
CA HIS A 125 11.17 -19.11 0.89
C HIS A 125 12.58 -19.67 0.80
N PRO A 126 12.81 -20.86 0.15
CA PRO A 126 14.11 -21.54 0.14
C PRO A 126 15.27 -20.75 -0.47
N ARG A 127 14.96 -19.76 -1.32
CA ARG A 127 15.95 -18.88 -1.97
C ARG A 127 16.08 -17.53 -1.26
N TRP A 128 15.44 -17.35 -0.10
CA TRP A 128 15.58 -16.13 0.68
C TRP A 128 17.00 -16.01 1.26
N SER A 129 17.57 -14.82 1.18
CA SER A 129 18.76 -14.43 1.92
C SER A 129 18.62 -12.99 2.37
N GLU A 130 19.23 -12.63 3.50
CA GLU A 130 19.22 -11.27 4.03
C GLU A 130 19.89 -10.26 3.09
N GLY A 131 20.71 -10.73 2.14
CA GLY A 131 21.36 -9.87 1.13
C GLY A 131 20.46 -9.37 0.01
N TRP A 132 19.18 -9.78 -0.05
CA TRP A 132 18.25 -9.23 -1.02
C TRP A 132 17.99 -7.74 -0.75
N ALA A 133 18.03 -6.92 -1.80
CA ALA A 133 17.76 -5.47 -1.70
C ALA A 133 16.41 -5.12 -1.04
N VAL A 134 15.41 -6.03 -1.17
CA VAL A 134 14.09 -5.90 -0.54
C VAL A 134 14.09 -6.30 0.94
N GLY A 135 15.16 -6.90 1.46
CA GLY A 135 15.17 -7.55 2.78
C GLY A 135 14.83 -6.62 3.94
N ARG A 136 15.46 -5.45 4.01
CA ARG A 136 15.18 -4.46 5.05
C ARG A 136 13.73 -3.97 5.03
N SER A 137 13.18 -3.74 3.83
CA SER A 137 11.79 -3.30 3.66
C SER A 137 10.80 -4.37 4.13
N LEU A 138 10.98 -5.63 3.71
CA LEU A 138 10.10 -6.73 4.14
C LEU A 138 10.24 -7.01 5.64
N GLY A 139 11.45 -6.90 6.19
CA GLY A 139 11.71 -7.04 7.62
C GLY A 139 10.97 -6.00 8.46
N ALA A 140 11.03 -4.72 8.07
CA ALA A 140 10.32 -3.64 8.76
C ALA A 140 8.80 -3.85 8.72
N LYS A 141 8.26 -4.23 7.56
CA LYS A 141 6.82 -4.55 7.42
C LYS A 141 6.42 -5.72 8.30
N THR A 142 7.24 -6.78 8.35
CA THR A 142 6.98 -7.96 9.19
C THR A 142 6.99 -7.58 10.67
N ALA A 143 7.95 -6.78 11.13
CA ALA A 143 8.03 -6.36 12.53
C ALA A 143 6.76 -5.61 12.98
N ILE A 144 6.21 -4.73 12.15
CA ILE A 144 4.94 -4.03 12.44
C ILE A 144 3.77 -5.01 12.50
N GLN A 145 3.70 -5.97 11.55
CA GLN A 145 2.66 -7.01 11.55
C GLN A 145 2.69 -7.85 12.83
N ASP A 146 3.88 -8.30 13.24
CA ASP A 146 4.06 -9.12 14.45
C ASP A 146 3.65 -8.37 15.70
N HIS A 147 3.97 -7.07 15.77
CA HIS A 147 3.55 -6.23 16.88
C HIS A 147 2.02 -6.09 16.93
N LEU A 148 1.37 -5.88 15.77
CA LEU A 148 -0.10 -5.78 15.70
C LEU A 148 -0.80 -7.07 16.15
N ARG A 149 -0.32 -8.24 15.68
CA ARG A 149 -0.93 -9.55 16.05
C ARG A 149 -1.00 -9.78 17.54
N THR A 150 -0.04 -9.24 18.28
CA THR A 150 0.06 -9.40 19.75
C THR A 150 -0.47 -8.20 20.52
N ALA A 151 -0.90 -7.14 19.85
CA ALA A 151 -1.30 -5.89 20.48
C ALA A 151 -2.58 -5.96 21.32
N GLY A 152 -3.47 -6.94 21.10
CA GLY A 152 -4.67 -7.17 21.92
C GLY A 152 -5.83 -6.22 21.57
N PHE A 153 -5.98 -5.82 20.30
CA PHE A 153 -7.20 -5.19 19.80
C PHE A 153 -8.36 -6.19 19.82
N ALA A 154 -9.59 -5.70 19.98
CA ALA A 154 -10.78 -6.54 19.85
C ALA A 154 -10.92 -7.11 18.44
N HIS A 155 -10.53 -6.30 17.42
CA HIS A 155 -10.49 -6.71 16.02
C HIS A 155 -9.27 -6.11 15.34
N TRP A 156 -8.57 -6.91 14.54
CA TRP A 156 -7.48 -6.42 13.72
C TRP A 156 -7.49 -7.05 12.32
N THR A 157 -7.00 -6.31 11.34
CA THR A 157 -6.90 -6.76 9.95
C THR A 157 -5.57 -6.33 9.36
N LEU A 158 -4.90 -7.21 8.62
CA LEU A 158 -3.73 -6.92 7.81
C LEU A 158 -4.11 -6.93 6.34
N LEU A 159 -4.02 -5.80 5.67
CA LEU A 159 -4.09 -5.70 4.23
C LEU A 159 -2.67 -5.75 3.68
N LYS A 160 -2.41 -6.67 2.76
CA LYS A 160 -1.10 -6.87 2.11
C LYS A 160 -1.24 -6.61 0.62
N PRO A 161 -1.34 -5.32 0.19
CA PRO A 161 -1.54 -4.99 -1.22
C PRO A 161 -0.36 -5.42 -2.07
N GLY A 162 -0.68 -5.87 -3.27
CA GLY A 162 0.25 -6.26 -4.29
C GLY A 162 0.92 -5.08 -4.98
N PHE A 163 1.27 -5.27 -6.25
CA PHE A 163 1.90 -4.26 -7.08
C PHE A 163 0.87 -3.23 -7.55
N PHE A 164 1.07 -1.96 -7.19
CA PHE A 164 0.11 -0.91 -7.53
C PHE A 164 0.04 -0.69 -9.04
N MET A 165 -1.17 -0.66 -9.58
CA MET A 165 -1.40 -0.29 -10.98
C MET A 165 -0.87 1.12 -11.27
N GLU A 166 -0.94 2.03 -10.30
CA GLU A 166 -0.41 3.40 -10.38
C GLU A 166 1.11 3.49 -10.61
N ASN A 167 1.85 2.38 -10.44
CA ASN A 167 3.27 2.32 -10.82
C ASN A 167 3.47 2.35 -12.34
N PHE A 168 2.42 2.09 -13.13
CA PHE A 168 2.43 2.22 -14.59
C PHE A 168 2.16 3.65 -15.07
N LEU A 169 1.82 4.59 -14.18
CA LEU A 169 1.66 5.99 -14.55
C LEU A 169 3.01 6.60 -14.96
N PRO A 170 3.12 7.30 -16.12
CA PRO A 170 4.35 7.96 -16.53
C PRO A 170 4.87 8.97 -15.50
N SER A 171 3.97 9.63 -14.76
CA SER A 171 4.30 10.58 -13.69
C SER A 171 5.06 9.95 -12.53
N MET A 172 4.97 8.63 -12.36
CA MET A 172 5.74 7.89 -11.35
C MET A 172 7.16 7.57 -11.81
N ALA A 173 7.44 7.64 -13.11
CA ALA A 173 8.71 7.30 -13.74
C ALA A 173 9.27 5.91 -13.34
N PHE A 174 8.43 5.01 -12.85
CA PHE A 174 8.86 3.76 -12.23
C PHE A 174 9.07 2.64 -13.25
N LEU A 175 8.06 2.42 -14.12
CA LEU A 175 8.12 1.45 -15.21
C LEU A 175 8.26 2.13 -16.58
N PHE A 176 7.97 3.42 -16.64
CA PHE A 176 8.12 4.25 -17.84
C PHE A 176 9.05 5.44 -17.56
N PRO A 177 10.33 5.23 -17.21
CA PRO A 177 11.26 6.31 -16.86
C PRO A 177 11.51 7.27 -18.01
N ARG A 178 11.23 6.86 -19.24
CA ARG A 178 11.36 7.67 -20.47
C ARG A 178 10.00 8.00 -21.08
N GLY A 179 8.92 7.98 -20.27
CA GLY A 179 7.55 8.13 -20.73
C GLY A 179 7.05 6.92 -21.54
N LEU A 180 5.78 6.94 -21.96
CA LEU A 180 5.14 5.82 -22.66
C LEU A 180 5.87 5.42 -23.95
N ALA A 181 6.34 6.41 -24.73
CA ALA A 181 7.09 6.16 -25.95
C ALA A 181 8.43 5.46 -25.74
N GLY A 182 9.00 5.56 -24.53
CA GLY A 182 10.24 4.89 -24.14
C GLY A 182 10.09 3.41 -23.79
N GLY A 183 8.85 2.92 -23.71
CA GLY A 183 8.53 1.53 -23.38
C GLY A 183 8.76 1.18 -21.93
N LEU A 184 8.44 -0.07 -21.59
CA LEU A 184 8.61 -0.62 -20.24
C LEU A 184 10.10 -0.89 -19.94
N VAL A 185 10.56 -0.39 -18.81
CA VAL A 185 11.94 -0.56 -18.30
C VAL A 185 11.89 -1.14 -16.89
N SER A 186 12.38 -2.37 -16.70
CA SER A 186 12.41 -3.05 -15.40
C SER A 186 13.33 -4.27 -15.47
N VAL A 187 13.70 -4.78 -14.28
CA VAL A 187 14.34 -6.10 -14.10
C VAL A 187 13.33 -7.26 -14.12
N LEU A 188 12.03 -6.96 -14.08
CA LEU A 188 10.97 -7.96 -14.18
C LEU A 188 11.08 -8.72 -15.49
N LYS A 189 10.85 -10.03 -15.44
CA LYS A 189 10.94 -10.89 -16.63
C LYS A 189 9.57 -11.03 -17.30
N PRO A 190 9.52 -11.35 -18.61
CA PRO A 190 8.25 -11.52 -19.34
C PRO A 190 7.27 -12.50 -18.68
N THR A 191 7.81 -13.54 -18.05
CA THR A 191 7.02 -14.57 -17.37
C THR A 191 6.67 -14.24 -15.93
N THR A 192 7.27 -13.21 -15.33
CA THR A 192 6.97 -12.81 -13.95
C THR A 192 5.53 -12.33 -13.84
N ARG A 193 4.79 -12.92 -12.91
CA ARG A 193 3.39 -12.60 -12.68
C ARG A 193 3.28 -11.66 -11.48
N LEU A 194 2.54 -10.58 -11.67
CA LEU A 194 2.29 -9.58 -10.65
C LEU A 194 0.86 -9.72 -10.09
N SER A 195 0.74 -9.66 -8.77
CA SER A 195 -0.52 -9.42 -8.07
C SER A 195 -0.83 -7.93 -8.16
N LEU A 196 -1.51 -7.51 -9.22
CA LEU A 196 -1.84 -6.09 -9.45
C LEU A 196 -2.95 -5.64 -8.51
N VAL A 197 -2.86 -4.42 -8.01
CA VAL A 197 -3.93 -3.81 -7.20
C VAL A 197 -4.10 -2.34 -7.57
N ALA A 198 -5.33 -1.90 -7.81
CA ALA A 198 -5.66 -0.50 -7.94
C ALA A 198 -5.72 0.15 -6.54
N VAL A 199 -5.20 1.35 -6.39
CA VAL A 199 -5.22 2.06 -5.11
C VAL A 199 -6.65 2.25 -4.55
N PRO A 200 -7.70 2.54 -5.35
CA PRO A 200 -9.07 2.56 -4.88
C PRO A 200 -9.54 1.25 -4.23
N ASP A 201 -9.08 0.09 -4.73
CA ASP A 201 -9.47 -1.22 -4.19
C ASP A 201 -8.87 -1.45 -2.79
N ILE A 202 -7.69 -0.86 -2.50
CA ILE A 202 -7.12 -0.84 -1.14
C ILE A 202 -8.04 -0.06 -0.20
N GLY A 203 -8.54 1.08 -0.66
CA GLY A 203 -9.51 1.88 0.08
C GLY A 203 -10.81 1.12 0.33
N ALA A 204 -11.34 0.43 -0.68
CA ALA A 204 -12.54 -0.40 -0.56
C ALA A 204 -12.34 -1.57 0.42
N ALA A 205 -11.19 -2.25 0.37
CA ALA A 205 -10.85 -3.31 1.31
C ALA A 205 -10.77 -2.80 2.75
N ALA A 206 -10.13 -1.64 2.96
CA ALA A 206 -10.04 -1.01 4.28
C ALA A 206 -11.43 -0.60 4.80
N ALA A 207 -12.27 0.00 3.96
CA ALA A 207 -13.63 0.40 4.33
C ALA A 207 -14.50 -0.82 4.66
N SER A 208 -14.39 -1.92 3.90
CA SER A 208 -15.08 -3.18 4.17
C SER A 208 -14.67 -3.78 5.52
N ALA A 209 -13.36 -3.81 5.81
CA ALA A 209 -12.84 -4.30 7.08
C ALA A 209 -13.34 -3.45 8.27
N ILE A 210 -13.37 -2.12 8.12
CA ILE A 210 -13.83 -1.19 9.15
C ILE A 210 -15.34 -1.29 9.36
N ALA A 211 -16.11 -1.54 8.31
CA ALA A 211 -17.56 -1.64 8.39
C ALA A 211 -18.05 -2.97 9.03
N ASP A 212 -17.31 -4.06 8.84
CA ASP A 212 -17.64 -5.40 9.39
C ASP A 212 -16.45 -6.00 10.14
N PRO A 213 -16.13 -5.46 11.35
CA PRO A 213 -14.95 -5.88 12.09
C PRO A 213 -14.96 -7.37 12.45
N ALA A 214 -16.11 -7.97 12.69
CA ALA A 214 -16.22 -9.37 13.06
C ALA A 214 -15.84 -10.32 11.90
N ARG A 215 -16.22 -9.98 10.69
CA ARG A 215 -15.89 -10.74 9.47
C ARG A 215 -14.40 -10.65 9.12
N PHE A 216 -13.78 -9.52 9.43
CA PHE A 216 -12.39 -9.23 9.09
C PHE A 216 -11.41 -9.40 10.26
N ASP A 217 -11.88 -9.92 11.41
CA ASP A 217 -11.03 -10.13 12.57
C ASP A 217 -9.96 -11.20 12.30
N GLY A 218 -8.70 -10.85 12.54
CA GLY A 218 -7.56 -11.72 12.28
C GLY A 218 -7.29 -12.01 10.80
N VAL A 219 -7.97 -11.33 9.87
CA VAL A 219 -7.77 -11.56 8.44
C VAL A 219 -6.46 -10.92 7.97
N GLU A 220 -5.63 -11.73 7.32
CA GLU A 220 -4.45 -11.30 6.58
C GLU A 220 -4.70 -11.46 5.08
N LEU A 221 -5.07 -10.37 4.44
CA LEU A 221 -5.47 -10.38 3.04
C LEU A 221 -4.29 -10.03 2.12
N GLU A 222 -3.77 -11.01 1.40
CA GLU A 222 -2.89 -10.79 0.25
C GLU A 222 -3.73 -10.21 -0.90
N LEU A 223 -3.81 -8.87 -0.95
CA LEU A 223 -4.77 -8.13 -1.78
C LEU A 223 -4.26 -7.96 -3.20
N ALA A 224 -5.01 -8.50 -4.15
CA ALA A 224 -4.80 -8.29 -5.58
C ALA A 224 -6.14 -8.07 -6.28
N SER A 225 -6.17 -7.17 -7.25
CA SER A 225 -7.29 -6.93 -8.16
C SER A 225 -7.22 -7.86 -9.36
N GLU A 226 -5.99 -8.15 -9.84
CA GLU A 226 -5.72 -9.02 -10.97
C GLU A 226 -4.35 -9.70 -10.84
N TYR A 227 -4.13 -10.81 -11.56
CA TYR A 227 -2.87 -11.57 -11.53
C TYR A 227 -2.38 -11.86 -12.95
N LEU A 228 -1.48 -11.01 -13.47
CA LEU A 228 -1.03 -11.02 -14.86
C LEU A 228 0.50 -11.17 -14.97
N SER A 229 0.96 -11.88 -16.02
CA SER A 229 2.37 -11.84 -16.40
C SER A 229 2.75 -10.49 -17.01
N MET A 230 4.04 -10.15 -16.99
CA MET A 230 4.53 -8.93 -17.66
C MET A 230 4.22 -8.95 -19.17
N THR A 231 4.20 -10.13 -19.80
CA THR A 231 3.75 -10.25 -21.21
C THR A 231 2.29 -9.83 -21.35
N GLN A 232 1.40 -10.37 -20.52
CA GLN A 232 -0.03 -10.00 -20.56
C GLN A 232 -0.25 -8.51 -20.25
N ILE A 233 0.50 -7.96 -19.30
CA ILE A 233 0.47 -6.53 -18.98
C ILE A 233 0.88 -5.70 -20.20
N ALA A 234 1.98 -6.05 -20.87
CA ALA A 234 2.42 -5.35 -22.08
C ALA A 234 1.40 -5.45 -23.22
N GLU A 235 0.71 -6.58 -23.39
CA GLU A 235 -0.38 -6.77 -24.36
C GLU A 235 -1.58 -5.87 -24.04
N VAL A 236 -2.02 -5.79 -22.78
CA VAL A 236 -3.10 -4.89 -22.36
C VAL A 236 -2.73 -3.44 -22.64
N LEU A 237 -1.54 -3.02 -22.21
CA LEU A 237 -1.07 -1.65 -22.42
C LEU A 237 -0.93 -1.32 -23.92
N SER A 238 -0.47 -2.28 -24.75
CA SER A 238 -0.39 -2.09 -26.20
C SER A 238 -1.75 -1.81 -26.82
N ARG A 239 -2.78 -2.56 -26.39
CA ARG A 239 -4.16 -2.34 -26.87
C ARG A 239 -4.70 -0.97 -26.46
N VAL A 240 -4.50 -0.60 -25.20
CA VAL A 240 -5.02 0.66 -24.64
C VAL A 240 -4.33 1.87 -25.28
N LEU A 241 -3.01 1.82 -25.45
CA LEU A 241 -2.21 2.93 -25.96
C LEU A 241 -2.17 3.00 -27.49
N GLY A 242 -2.66 1.97 -28.19
CA GLY A 242 -2.56 1.88 -29.65
C GLY A 242 -1.12 1.79 -30.18
N THR A 243 -0.16 1.47 -29.29
CA THR A 243 1.27 1.39 -29.64
C THR A 243 1.84 0.08 -29.10
N PRO A 244 2.56 -0.71 -29.92
CA PRO A 244 3.14 -1.96 -29.48
C PRO A 244 4.14 -1.77 -28.33
N LEU A 245 3.91 -2.46 -27.21
CA LEU A 245 4.83 -2.56 -26.09
C LEU A 245 5.27 -4.01 -25.90
N THR A 246 6.51 -4.19 -25.48
CA THR A 246 7.05 -5.51 -25.13
C THR A 246 7.35 -5.58 -23.65
N ALA A 247 7.17 -6.76 -23.06
CA ALA A 247 7.58 -7.00 -21.68
C ALA A 247 9.10 -6.81 -21.55
N PRO A 248 9.57 -6.18 -20.44
CA PRO A 248 11.01 -5.99 -20.22
C PRO A 248 11.70 -7.34 -20.03
N ASN A 249 12.98 -7.39 -20.38
CA ASN A 249 13.87 -8.53 -20.11
C ASN A 249 15.31 -8.04 -19.93
N LEU A 250 15.47 -7.01 -19.10
CA LEU A 250 16.76 -6.36 -18.88
C LEU A 250 17.50 -6.98 -17.69
N THR A 251 18.83 -6.86 -17.71
CA THR A 251 19.64 -6.99 -16.51
C THR A 251 19.47 -5.75 -15.65
N GLU A 252 19.86 -5.80 -14.37
CA GLU A 252 19.80 -4.63 -13.48
C GLU A 252 20.61 -3.47 -14.05
N GLU A 253 21.86 -3.72 -14.48
CA GLU A 253 22.74 -2.72 -15.09
C GLU A 253 22.08 -2.05 -16.30
N ALA A 254 21.50 -2.85 -17.22
CA ALA A 254 20.84 -2.34 -18.41
C ALA A 254 19.56 -1.55 -18.08
N ALA A 255 18.80 -1.98 -17.07
CA ALA A 255 17.60 -1.28 -16.61
C ALA A 255 17.94 0.06 -15.96
N LEU A 256 18.96 0.12 -15.10
CA LEU A 256 19.46 1.35 -14.50
C LEU A 256 19.98 2.33 -15.56
N ALA A 257 20.77 1.84 -16.53
CA ALA A 257 21.24 2.64 -17.65
C ALA A 257 20.09 3.16 -18.53
N ALA A 258 18.97 2.44 -18.58
CA ALA A 258 17.74 2.87 -19.27
C ALA A 258 16.88 3.82 -18.45
N GLY A 259 17.28 4.20 -17.23
CA GLY A 259 16.60 5.16 -16.37
C GLY A 259 15.71 4.54 -15.29
N MET A 260 15.74 3.23 -15.09
CA MET A 260 15.04 2.61 -13.97
C MET A 260 15.51 3.24 -12.64
N PRO A 261 14.61 3.67 -11.74
CA PRO A 261 15.00 4.11 -10.40
C PRO A 261 15.73 2.99 -9.64
N GLN A 262 16.69 3.34 -8.79
CA GLN A 262 17.47 2.37 -7.99
C GLN A 262 16.56 1.40 -7.20
N MET A 263 15.45 1.90 -6.67
CA MET A 263 14.46 1.09 -5.96
C MET A 263 13.84 -0.01 -6.85
N GLY A 264 13.84 0.15 -8.17
CA GLY A 264 13.34 -0.87 -9.12
C GLY A 264 14.13 -2.17 -9.08
N ALA A 265 15.38 -2.17 -8.59
CA ALA A 265 16.19 -3.37 -8.40
C ALA A 265 15.54 -4.36 -7.40
N THR A 266 14.77 -3.86 -6.43
CA THR A 266 14.05 -4.71 -5.47
C THR A 266 13.04 -5.65 -6.13
N HIS A 267 12.59 -5.33 -7.35
CA HIS A 267 11.67 -6.17 -8.12
C HIS A 267 12.28 -7.50 -8.58
N GLU A 268 13.61 -7.64 -8.56
CA GLU A 268 14.23 -8.91 -8.92
C GLU A 268 13.79 -10.05 -7.99
N TRP A 269 13.49 -9.76 -6.74
CA TRP A 269 12.90 -10.72 -5.81
C TRP A 269 11.58 -11.32 -6.33
N MET A 270 10.74 -10.52 -7.03
CA MET A 270 9.48 -11.01 -7.60
C MET A 270 9.68 -12.04 -8.71
N ASN A 271 10.82 -11.98 -9.43
CA ASN A 271 11.17 -13.00 -10.43
C ASN A 271 11.48 -14.36 -9.78
N VAL A 272 11.87 -14.36 -8.51
CA VAL A 272 12.32 -15.55 -7.75
C VAL A 272 11.21 -16.12 -6.90
N ALA A 273 10.55 -15.28 -6.11
CA ALA A 273 9.53 -15.69 -5.15
C ALA A 273 8.11 -15.69 -5.75
N GLY A 274 7.91 -14.90 -6.81
CA GLY A 274 6.55 -14.56 -7.25
C GLY A 274 5.84 -13.64 -6.27
N MET A 275 4.53 -13.52 -6.42
CA MET A 275 3.66 -12.74 -5.53
C MET A 275 2.48 -13.61 -5.10
N PRO A 276 2.15 -13.68 -3.79
CA PRO A 276 1.13 -14.59 -3.26
C PRO A 276 -0.31 -14.12 -3.50
N GLY A 277 -0.55 -12.80 -3.65
CA GLY A 277 -1.90 -12.23 -3.79
C GLY A 277 -2.66 -12.78 -4.99
N ARG A 278 -3.95 -13.07 -4.79
CA ARG A 278 -4.88 -13.51 -5.84
C ARG A 278 -6.19 -12.76 -5.72
N PRO A 279 -6.81 -12.38 -6.86
CA PRO A 279 -8.08 -11.64 -6.83
C PRO A 279 -9.22 -12.41 -6.15
N GLU A 280 -9.17 -13.76 -6.15
CA GLU A 280 -10.15 -14.60 -5.48
C GLU A 280 -10.23 -14.32 -3.99
N PHE A 281 -9.11 -14.06 -3.31
CA PHE A 281 -9.07 -13.80 -1.86
C PHE A 281 -9.90 -12.57 -1.47
N ALA A 282 -9.84 -11.52 -2.27
CA ALA A 282 -10.64 -10.31 -2.04
C ALA A 282 -12.10 -10.49 -2.47
N ARG A 283 -12.37 -11.21 -3.59
CA ARG A 283 -13.72 -11.52 -4.06
C ARG A 283 -14.50 -12.35 -3.04
N ASP A 284 -13.87 -13.33 -2.41
CA ASP A 284 -14.48 -14.18 -1.38
C ASP A 284 -14.90 -13.36 -0.14
N LEU A 285 -14.24 -12.22 0.08
CA LEU A 285 -14.61 -11.22 1.09
C LEU A 285 -15.61 -10.17 0.57
N GLY A 286 -16.09 -10.29 -0.67
CA GLY A 286 -17.04 -9.35 -1.27
C GLY A 286 -16.46 -7.98 -1.60
N ILE A 287 -15.13 -7.87 -1.70
CA ILE A 287 -14.44 -6.61 -2.03
C ILE A 287 -14.51 -6.39 -3.54
N PRO A 288 -15.01 -5.21 -4.01
CA PRO A 288 -14.99 -4.88 -5.43
C PRO A 288 -13.56 -4.70 -5.94
N LEU A 289 -13.30 -5.16 -7.16
CA LEU A 289 -11.96 -5.12 -7.75
C LEU A 289 -11.99 -4.48 -9.13
N THR A 290 -10.99 -3.68 -9.42
CA THR A 290 -10.77 -2.99 -10.69
C THR A 290 -9.89 -3.85 -11.61
N GLY A 291 -10.35 -4.15 -12.84
CA GLY A 291 -9.53 -4.82 -13.85
C GLY A 291 -8.40 -3.92 -14.37
N PHE A 292 -7.25 -4.50 -14.72
CA PHE A 292 -6.10 -3.72 -15.19
C PHE A 292 -6.37 -3.01 -16.52
N GLU A 293 -7.12 -3.64 -17.41
CA GLU A 293 -7.47 -3.00 -18.70
C GLU A 293 -8.41 -1.81 -18.50
N ASP A 294 -9.39 -1.90 -17.59
CA ASP A 294 -10.29 -0.78 -17.30
C ASP A 294 -9.52 0.36 -16.63
N TRP A 295 -8.68 0.03 -15.65
CA TRP A 295 -7.79 0.99 -15.02
C TRP A 295 -6.87 1.68 -16.04
N ALA A 296 -6.27 0.92 -16.95
CA ALA A 296 -5.37 1.46 -17.96
C ALA A 296 -6.09 2.39 -18.95
N ARG A 297 -7.32 2.05 -19.36
CA ARG A 297 -8.15 2.92 -20.22
C ARG A 297 -8.48 4.24 -19.54
N GLU A 298 -8.80 4.22 -18.26
CA GLU A 298 -9.15 5.42 -17.51
C GLU A 298 -7.95 6.35 -17.29
N HIS A 299 -6.76 5.80 -17.12
CA HIS A 299 -5.60 6.58 -16.65
C HIS A 299 -4.52 6.79 -17.69
N LEU A 300 -4.49 6.01 -18.78
CA LEU A 300 -3.44 6.05 -19.80
C LEU A 300 -3.99 6.21 -21.22
N GLY A 301 -5.31 5.98 -21.43
CA GLY A 301 -5.98 6.07 -22.71
C GLY A 301 -6.30 7.48 -23.22
#